data_bd40fd17a54c3be40fd716db25ea9f5d
#
_entry.id   bd40fd17a54c3be40fd716db25ea9f5d
#
_cell.length_a   1.000
_cell.length_b   1.000
_cell.length_c   1.000
_cell.angle_alpha   90.00
_cell.angle_beta   90.00
_cell.angle_gamma   90.00
#
_symmetry.space_group_name_H-M   'P 1'
#
loop_
_entity.id
_entity.type
_entity.pdbx_description
1 polymer ?
#
loop_
_entity_poly.entity_id
_entity_poly.type
_entity_poly.pdbx_seq_one_letter_code
_entity_poly.pdbx_strand_id
1 'polypeptide(L)'
;MRGIDERIFHVKDASGALVATPQPLKGAWESKFTYYPQFFAAEVPNARRLTCNQFIDQCPSSKRRLYVQAAEEWMKVGCTPKHAWLKPFVKFEKLDFESKEDPAPRVIQPRTPVYNYALGRYIRATASSMCQAIDKLFNGHPVVAKGMTPSEVGQVIYEKMTAHGDVVGVLLDAKRFDQHCSRPALEFEHRCWKAPFGRSRQLDWLLKQQLSNVASTFVEGHKLSYRTSGGRASGDMNTGEGNCIITCCMMHRFCVEQGFHWFDLINNGDDCVLFLRKGDLAKCLRNYKDWFLTLGFQMELEATSVCPLGVAELMEHIRFCQCSPVSTPVGWTMVREPINACAKDSMCLGESTSQGHSKWIHAVGMCGLSLYADIPIFCATYRAMVRSGTPSAISKGRLLSDTGLMRAGRKARFSDWASVGVADHTRVSFAIAFGIAPSLQLRIEEELSTTSCDAEIADFSKRRGWSPSSAVGSVVLS
;
A
#
# COMPACT_ATOMS: atom_id res chain seq x y z
N MET A 1 -17.00 -16.48 4.33
CA MET A 1 -17.12 -17.15 3.01
C MET A 1 -16.91 -16.14 1.88
N ARG A 2 -17.71 -15.09 1.77
CA ARG A 2 -17.66 -14.10 0.68
C ARG A 2 -16.27 -13.52 0.38
N GLY A 3 -15.50 -13.16 1.43
CA GLY A 3 -14.13 -12.65 1.22
C GLY A 3 -13.17 -13.66 0.57
N ILE A 4 -13.35 -14.96 0.80
CA ILE A 4 -12.55 -16.01 0.14
C ILE A 4 -13.01 -16.15 -1.31
N ASP A 5 -14.30 -16.22 -1.54
CA ASP A 5 -14.85 -16.36 -2.88
C ASP A 5 -14.45 -15.20 -3.80
N GLU A 6 -14.80 -13.97 -3.42
CA GLU A 6 -14.59 -12.78 -4.25
C GLU A 6 -13.14 -12.24 -4.27
N ARG A 7 -12.27 -12.63 -3.32
CA ARG A 7 -10.88 -12.11 -3.24
C ARG A 7 -9.81 -13.13 -3.63
N ILE A 8 -10.19 -14.40 -3.78
CA ILE A 8 -9.23 -15.47 -4.04
C ILE A 8 -9.61 -16.24 -5.32
N PHE A 9 -10.89 -16.53 -5.54
CA PHE A 9 -11.32 -17.40 -6.63
C PHE A 9 -11.97 -16.68 -7.80
N HIS A 10 -12.82 -15.67 -7.54
CA HIS A 10 -13.65 -15.06 -8.56
C HIS A 10 -13.50 -13.53 -8.61
N VAL A 11 -13.69 -12.99 -9.80
CA VAL A 11 -13.83 -11.54 -10.04
C VAL A 11 -15.22 -11.26 -10.55
N LYS A 12 -15.72 -10.03 -10.33
CA LYS A 12 -16.97 -9.57 -10.93
C LYS A 12 -16.70 -9.10 -12.37
N ASP A 13 -17.46 -9.61 -13.32
CA ASP A 13 -17.48 -9.10 -14.69
C ASP A 13 -18.31 -7.79 -14.80
N ALA A 14 -18.51 -7.29 -16.01
CA ALA A 14 -19.26 -6.05 -16.27
C ALA A 14 -20.74 -6.16 -15.88
N SER A 15 -21.32 -7.36 -15.80
CA SER A 15 -22.69 -7.59 -15.35
C SER A 15 -22.82 -7.75 -13.82
N GLY A 16 -21.66 -7.79 -13.10
CA GLY A 16 -21.61 -8.09 -11.68
C GLY A 16 -21.58 -9.58 -11.35
N ALA A 17 -21.60 -10.47 -12.35
CA ALA A 17 -21.51 -11.91 -12.15
C ALA A 17 -20.11 -12.34 -11.73
N LEU A 18 -20.02 -13.35 -10.86
CA LEU A 18 -18.76 -13.92 -10.43
C LEU A 18 -18.22 -14.87 -11.50
N VAL A 19 -17.06 -14.53 -12.05
CA VAL A 19 -16.35 -15.31 -13.07
C VAL A 19 -14.94 -15.66 -12.60
N ALA A 20 -14.34 -16.67 -13.21
CA ALA A 20 -12.96 -17.03 -12.91
C ALA A 20 -12.01 -15.86 -13.23
N THR A 21 -10.96 -15.71 -12.38
CA THR A 21 -9.92 -14.72 -12.61
C THR A 21 -9.25 -14.94 -13.99
N PRO A 22 -9.04 -13.87 -14.79
CA PRO A 22 -8.36 -13.97 -16.07
C PRO A 22 -7.01 -14.68 -15.95
N GLN A 23 -6.72 -15.54 -16.91
CA GLN A 23 -5.45 -16.26 -16.97
C GLN A 23 -4.56 -15.68 -18.07
N PRO A 24 -3.23 -15.69 -17.90
CA PRO A 24 -2.32 -15.22 -18.92
C PRO A 24 -2.41 -16.09 -20.18
N LEU A 25 -2.12 -15.50 -21.32
CA LEU A 25 -1.90 -16.27 -22.54
C LEU A 25 -0.70 -17.22 -22.36
N LYS A 26 -0.83 -18.43 -22.89
CA LYS A 26 0.21 -19.45 -22.77
C LYS A 26 1.56 -18.94 -23.31
N GLY A 27 2.59 -19.00 -22.49
CA GLY A 27 3.94 -18.57 -22.85
C GLY A 27 4.19 -17.06 -22.82
N ALA A 28 3.19 -16.22 -22.47
CA ALA A 28 3.36 -14.77 -22.46
C ALA A 28 4.43 -14.31 -21.45
N TRP A 29 4.45 -14.90 -20.25
CA TRP A 29 5.46 -14.59 -19.23
C TRP A 29 6.86 -15.10 -19.61
N GLU A 30 6.94 -16.28 -20.19
CA GLU A 30 8.21 -16.89 -20.60
C GLU A 30 8.84 -16.13 -21.77
N SER A 31 8.06 -15.68 -22.74
CA SER A 31 8.58 -14.98 -23.92
C SER A 31 8.97 -13.52 -23.63
N LYS A 32 8.21 -12.82 -22.79
CA LYS A 32 8.39 -11.37 -22.57
C LYS A 32 9.38 -11.02 -21.47
N PHE A 33 9.61 -11.90 -20.48
CA PHE A 33 10.29 -11.55 -19.24
C PHE A 33 11.60 -12.31 -18.97
N THR A 34 12.23 -12.91 -19.97
CA THR A 34 13.51 -13.63 -19.84
C THR A 34 14.69 -12.74 -19.43
N TYR A 35 14.66 -11.47 -19.83
CA TYR A 35 15.71 -10.49 -19.56
C TYR A 35 15.86 -10.17 -18.06
N TYR A 36 14.74 -9.99 -17.33
CA TYR A 36 14.77 -9.41 -15.99
C TYR A 36 15.49 -10.23 -14.91
N PRO A 37 15.37 -11.58 -14.84
CA PRO A 37 16.17 -12.35 -13.89
C PRO A 37 17.68 -12.18 -14.09
N GLN A 38 18.14 -12.08 -15.35
CA GLN A 38 19.55 -11.85 -15.67
C GLN A 38 19.99 -10.43 -15.29
N PHE A 39 19.13 -9.45 -15.54
CA PHE A 39 19.32 -8.07 -15.08
C PHE A 39 19.50 -8.00 -13.57
N PHE A 40 18.58 -8.59 -12.77
CA PHE A 40 18.71 -8.61 -11.32
C PHE A 40 19.95 -9.39 -10.82
N ALA A 41 20.36 -10.43 -11.53
CA ALA A 41 21.60 -11.14 -11.21
C ALA A 41 22.84 -10.25 -11.38
N ALA A 42 22.86 -9.41 -12.42
CA ALA A 42 23.95 -8.49 -12.70
C ALA A 42 23.98 -7.31 -11.70
N GLU A 43 22.80 -6.75 -11.37
CA GLU A 43 22.70 -5.59 -10.48
C GLU A 43 22.85 -5.92 -8.99
N VAL A 44 22.54 -7.14 -8.59
CA VAL A 44 22.59 -7.61 -7.19
C VAL A 44 23.43 -8.90 -7.11
N PRO A 45 24.71 -8.87 -7.46
CA PRO A 45 25.53 -10.08 -7.53
C PRO A 45 25.88 -10.64 -6.15
N ASN A 46 26.07 -11.95 -6.07
CA ASN A 46 26.65 -12.64 -4.91
C ASN A 46 25.91 -12.41 -3.58
N ALA A 47 24.59 -12.30 -3.62
CA ALA A 47 23.80 -12.12 -2.42
C ALA A 47 23.95 -13.28 -1.44
N ARG A 48 23.96 -12.97 -0.16
CA ARG A 48 23.99 -13.95 0.93
C ARG A 48 22.78 -13.75 1.83
N ARG A 49 22.11 -14.85 2.19
CA ARG A 49 21.02 -14.80 3.16
C ARG A 49 21.47 -14.24 4.50
N LEU A 50 20.58 -13.55 5.19
CA LEU A 50 20.85 -13.07 6.55
C LEU A 50 21.12 -14.23 7.52
N THR A 51 21.98 -13.98 8.49
CA THR A 51 22.09 -14.84 9.67
C THR A 51 20.83 -14.75 10.53
N CYS A 52 20.69 -15.62 11.53
CA CYS A 52 19.56 -15.57 12.45
C CYS A 52 19.47 -14.20 13.16
N ASN A 53 20.58 -13.75 13.74
CA ASN A 53 20.63 -12.49 14.47
C ASN A 53 20.35 -11.30 13.56
N GLN A 54 20.96 -11.21 12.39
CA GLN A 54 20.71 -10.14 11.43
C GLN A 54 19.23 -10.04 11.04
N PHE A 55 18.54 -11.18 10.84
CA PHE A 55 17.12 -11.17 10.54
C PHE A 55 16.28 -10.68 11.72
N ILE A 56 16.57 -11.17 12.94
CA ILE A 56 15.85 -10.79 14.17
C ILE A 56 16.04 -9.31 14.49
N ASP A 57 17.25 -8.78 14.31
CA ASP A 57 17.57 -7.36 14.56
C ASP A 57 16.79 -6.42 13.64
N GLN A 58 16.51 -6.83 12.41
CA GLN A 58 15.66 -6.11 11.47
C GLN A 58 14.15 -6.21 11.79
N CYS A 59 13.75 -7.08 12.73
CA CYS A 59 12.35 -7.21 13.09
C CYS A 59 11.89 -6.10 14.03
N PRO A 60 10.66 -5.55 13.86
CA PRO A 60 10.06 -4.68 14.85
C PRO A 60 10.06 -5.33 16.23
N SER A 61 10.26 -4.56 17.29
CA SER A 61 10.33 -5.05 18.68
C SER A 61 9.14 -5.95 19.05
N SER A 62 7.95 -5.60 18.60
CA SER A 62 6.71 -6.38 18.80
C SER A 62 6.72 -7.77 18.18
N LYS A 63 7.58 -8.03 17.18
CA LYS A 63 7.68 -9.33 16.49
C LYS A 63 8.96 -10.10 16.80
N ARG A 64 9.92 -9.51 17.54
CA ARG A 64 11.21 -10.15 17.82
C ARG A 64 11.05 -11.50 18.54
N ARG A 65 10.26 -11.52 19.63
CA ARG A 65 10.00 -12.76 20.39
C ARG A 65 9.42 -13.87 19.51
N LEU A 66 8.46 -13.54 18.65
CA LEU A 66 7.84 -14.47 17.71
C LEU A 66 8.89 -15.11 16.77
N TYR A 67 9.79 -14.29 16.23
CA TYR A 67 10.79 -14.78 15.28
C TYR A 67 11.99 -15.45 15.95
N VAL A 68 12.30 -15.15 17.22
CA VAL A 68 13.25 -15.96 18.03
C VAL A 68 12.71 -17.38 18.17
N GLN A 69 11.46 -17.56 18.60
CA GLN A 69 10.82 -18.87 18.70
C GLN A 69 10.75 -19.60 17.35
N ALA A 70 10.45 -18.87 16.28
CA ALA A 70 10.43 -19.45 14.92
C ALA A 70 11.82 -19.93 14.47
N ALA A 71 12.88 -19.20 14.83
CA ALA A 71 14.26 -19.58 14.53
C ALA A 71 14.67 -20.84 15.33
N GLU A 72 14.31 -20.91 16.61
CA GLU A 72 14.56 -22.11 17.45
C GLU A 72 13.85 -23.35 16.90
N GLU A 73 12.59 -23.21 16.51
CA GLU A 73 11.82 -24.29 15.89
C GLU A 73 12.44 -24.71 14.56
N TRP A 74 12.84 -23.73 13.73
CA TRP A 74 13.53 -24.01 12.47
C TRP A 74 14.86 -24.75 12.67
N MET A 75 15.63 -24.42 13.70
CA MET A 75 16.88 -25.13 14.02
C MET A 75 16.65 -26.57 14.44
N LYS A 76 15.54 -26.86 15.12
CA LYS A 76 15.20 -28.22 15.60
C LYS A 76 14.65 -29.13 14.51
N VAL A 77 13.73 -28.63 13.70
CA VAL A 77 12.95 -29.47 12.75
C VAL A 77 13.04 -29.01 11.29
N GLY A 78 13.71 -27.91 11.01
CA GLY A 78 13.75 -27.29 9.69
C GLY A 78 12.41 -26.66 9.29
N CYS A 79 12.27 -26.35 7.99
CA CYS A 79 11.01 -25.89 7.42
C CYS A 79 10.32 -27.01 6.67
N THR A 80 9.14 -27.41 7.11
CA THR A 80 8.34 -28.50 6.51
C THR A 80 7.23 -27.94 5.62
N PRO A 81 6.61 -28.73 4.72
CA PRO A 81 5.46 -28.30 3.92
C PRO A 81 4.29 -27.75 4.75
N LYS A 82 4.06 -28.28 5.96
CA LYS A 82 3.01 -27.79 6.87
C LYS A 82 3.25 -26.37 7.34
N HIS A 83 4.52 -25.95 7.46
CA HIS A 83 4.85 -24.56 7.79
C HIS A 83 4.46 -23.56 6.69
N ALA A 84 4.38 -24.03 5.45
CA ALA A 84 3.95 -23.22 4.30
C ALA A 84 2.42 -23.09 4.17
N TRP A 85 1.63 -23.81 4.94
CA TRP A 85 0.17 -23.73 4.86
C TRP A 85 -0.32 -22.35 5.28
N LEU A 86 -1.31 -21.85 4.56
CA LEU A 86 -1.95 -20.57 4.84
C LEU A 86 -2.97 -20.71 5.97
N LYS A 87 -3.04 -19.67 6.81
CA LYS A 87 -4.03 -19.51 7.89
C LYS A 87 -4.85 -18.25 7.66
N PRO A 88 -5.83 -18.27 6.75
CA PRO A 88 -6.59 -17.08 6.37
C PRO A 88 -7.40 -16.53 7.52
N PHE A 89 -7.47 -15.19 7.57
CA PHE A 89 -8.37 -14.45 8.45
C PHE A 89 -8.84 -13.16 7.78
N VAL A 90 -9.99 -12.64 8.21
CA VAL A 90 -10.52 -11.36 7.72
C VAL A 90 -9.69 -10.24 8.32
N LYS A 91 -9.23 -9.31 7.48
CA LYS A 91 -8.50 -8.13 7.91
C LYS A 91 -9.42 -7.21 8.72
N PHE A 92 -9.01 -6.90 9.94
CA PHE A 92 -9.67 -5.89 10.76
C PHE A 92 -9.21 -4.51 10.30
N GLU A 93 -10.10 -3.74 9.67
CA GLU A 93 -9.80 -2.42 9.08
C GLU A 93 -11.01 -1.51 9.07
N LYS A 94 -10.76 -0.20 9.00
CA LYS A 94 -11.79 0.83 8.81
C LYS A 94 -12.25 0.80 7.36
N LEU A 95 -13.55 0.63 7.14
CA LEU A 95 -14.17 0.59 5.82
C LEU A 95 -14.92 1.90 5.57
N ASP A 96 -14.88 2.34 4.34
CA ASP A 96 -15.65 3.45 3.83
C ASP A 96 -16.79 2.87 2.98
N PHE A 97 -18.00 2.94 3.52
CA PHE A 97 -19.22 2.42 2.86
C PHE A 97 -19.87 3.45 1.94
N GLU A 98 -19.50 4.72 2.04
CA GLU A 98 -19.98 5.75 1.11
C GLU A 98 -19.31 5.60 -0.26
N SER A 99 -17.99 5.32 -0.26
CA SER A 99 -17.26 5.10 -1.50
C SER A 99 -17.47 3.70 -2.10
N LYS A 100 -17.89 2.72 -1.28
CA LYS A 100 -18.10 1.32 -1.69
C LYS A 100 -19.29 0.74 -0.94
N GLU A 101 -20.43 0.68 -1.59
CA GLU A 101 -21.70 0.25 -1.01
C GLU A 101 -21.62 -1.12 -0.30
N ASP A 102 -20.93 -2.09 -0.86
CA ASP A 102 -20.79 -3.42 -0.28
C ASP A 102 -19.42 -4.07 -0.59
N PRO A 103 -18.33 -3.60 0.05
CA PRO A 103 -17.00 -4.11 -0.24
C PRO A 103 -16.84 -5.54 0.29
N ALA A 104 -16.35 -6.46 -0.55
CA ALA A 104 -15.99 -7.80 -0.10
C ALA A 104 -14.87 -7.72 0.96
N PRO A 105 -15.02 -8.40 2.12
CA PRO A 105 -14.00 -8.39 3.18
C PRO A 105 -12.63 -8.79 2.66
N ARG A 106 -11.60 -8.04 3.07
CA ARG A 106 -10.21 -8.38 2.70
C ARG A 106 -9.73 -9.56 3.53
N VAL A 107 -9.10 -10.52 2.87
CA VAL A 107 -8.57 -11.74 3.51
C VAL A 107 -7.05 -11.67 3.52
N ILE A 108 -6.46 -11.80 4.70
CA ILE A 108 -5.03 -11.94 4.89
C ILE A 108 -4.71 -13.43 4.99
N GLN A 109 -3.69 -13.87 4.29
CA GLN A 109 -3.31 -15.28 4.15
C GLN A 109 -1.86 -15.51 4.62
N PRO A 110 -1.56 -15.40 5.94
CA PRO A 110 -0.22 -15.60 6.43
C PRO A 110 0.16 -17.09 6.46
N ARG A 111 1.45 -17.33 6.29
CA ARG A 111 2.09 -18.62 6.60
C ARG A 111 2.60 -18.63 8.04
N THR A 112 3.11 -19.78 8.50
CA THR A 112 3.66 -19.85 9.85
C THR A 112 4.89 -18.93 10.01
N PRO A 113 5.20 -18.48 11.23
CA PRO A 113 6.41 -17.71 11.50
C PRO A 113 7.70 -18.45 11.08
N VAL A 114 7.73 -19.77 11.18
CA VAL A 114 8.89 -20.59 10.75
C VAL A 114 9.16 -20.47 9.26
N TYR A 115 8.11 -20.56 8.44
CA TYR A 115 8.26 -20.36 7.00
C TYR A 115 8.67 -18.93 6.67
N ASN A 116 8.00 -17.94 7.29
CA ASN A 116 8.31 -16.53 7.09
C ASN A 116 9.74 -16.18 7.55
N TYR A 117 10.25 -16.79 8.62
CA TYR A 117 11.64 -16.68 9.04
C TYR A 117 12.59 -17.27 7.98
N ALA A 118 12.33 -18.49 7.54
CA ALA A 118 13.22 -19.18 6.59
C ALA A 118 13.34 -18.43 5.25
N LEU A 119 12.20 -17.99 4.67
CA LEU A 119 12.16 -17.21 3.43
C LEU A 119 12.66 -15.77 3.65
N GLY A 120 12.26 -15.14 4.75
CA GLY A 120 12.59 -13.75 5.03
C GLY A 120 14.07 -13.46 5.15
N ARG A 121 14.89 -14.45 5.49
CA ARG A 121 16.35 -14.34 5.50
C ARG A 121 16.95 -14.09 4.11
N TYR A 122 16.27 -14.57 3.06
CA TYR A 122 16.64 -14.32 1.67
C TYR A 122 16.05 -12.99 1.19
N ILE A 123 14.75 -12.81 1.34
CA ILE A 123 14.04 -11.63 0.82
C ILE A 123 14.61 -10.34 1.43
N ARG A 124 14.73 -10.24 2.76
CA ARG A 124 15.25 -9.03 3.41
C ARG A 124 16.73 -8.76 3.13
N ALA A 125 17.49 -9.79 2.78
CA ALA A 125 18.89 -9.61 2.40
C ALA A 125 19.06 -8.79 1.12
N THR A 126 18.09 -8.83 0.21
CA THR A 126 18.20 -8.23 -1.12
C THR A 126 17.10 -7.22 -1.43
N ALA A 127 16.06 -7.09 -0.61
CA ALA A 127 14.90 -6.25 -0.89
C ALA A 127 15.28 -4.81 -1.30
N SER A 128 16.15 -4.15 -0.55
CA SER A 128 16.60 -2.79 -0.85
C SER A 128 17.37 -2.72 -2.16
N SER A 129 18.32 -3.63 -2.37
CA SER A 129 19.12 -3.66 -3.60
C SER A 129 18.29 -4.02 -4.84
N MET A 130 17.26 -4.88 -4.69
CA MET A 130 16.31 -5.18 -5.77
C MET A 130 15.48 -3.95 -6.14
N CYS A 131 15.03 -3.16 -5.15
CA CYS A 131 14.33 -1.90 -5.41
C CYS A 131 15.24 -0.88 -6.11
N GLN A 132 16.50 -0.74 -5.67
CA GLN A 132 17.48 0.13 -6.34
C GLN A 132 17.84 -0.33 -7.76
N ALA A 133 17.84 -1.64 -8.00
CA ALA A 133 18.00 -2.17 -9.35
C ALA A 133 16.83 -1.79 -10.27
N ILE A 134 15.59 -1.77 -9.74
CA ILE A 134 14.42 -1.32 -10.50
C ILE A 134 14.57 0.13 -10.98
N ASP A 135 15.18 1.02 -10.17
CA ASP A 135 15.40 2.42 -10.55
C ASP A 135 16.19 2.54 -11.86
N LYS A 136 17.14 1.62 -12.10
CA LYS A 136 17.93 1.57 -13.34
C LYS A 136 17.15 1.15 -14.60
N LEU A 137 15.97 0.54 -14.45
CA LEU A 137 15.07 0.29 -15.58
C LEU A 137 14.38 1.57 -16.07
N PHE A 138 14.31 2.60 -15.21
CA PHE A 138 13.58 3.84 -15.42
C PHE A 138 14.49 5.07 -15.26
N ASN A 139 15.53 5.16 -16.09
CA ASN A 139 16.46 6.31 -16.14
C ASN A 139 17.29 6.56 -14.87
N GLY A 140 17.30 5.64 -13.91
CA GLY A 140 18.07 5.76 -12.65
C GLY A 140 17.42 6.63 -11.57
N HIS A 141 16.24 7.17 -11.79
CA HIS A 141 15.49 7.92 -10.79
C HIS A 141 14.73 6.96 -9.85
N PRO A 142 14.50 7.33 -8.59
CA PRO A 142 13.76 6.49 -7.66
C PRO A 142 12.37 6.11 -8.19
N VAL A 143 12.09 4.81 -8.24
CA VAL A 143 10.83 4.24 -8.72
C VAL A 143 10.00 3.69 -7.57
N VAL A 144 10.62 2.89 -6.69
CA VAL A 144 9.93 2.20 -5.61
C VAL A 144 9.82 3.11 -4.38
N ALA A 145 8.61 3.59 -4.10
CA ALA A 145 8.33 4.53 -3.00
C ALA A 145 8.40 3.91 -1.59
N LYS A 146 8.71 2.61 -1.46
CA LYS A 146 8.81 1.96 -0.16
C LYS A 146 9.86 2.58 0.74
N GLY A 147 9.41 3.00 1.93
CA GLY A 147 10.28 3.63 2.91
C GLY A 147 10.50 5.14 2.73
N MET A 148 9.99 5.73 1.65
CA MET A 148 9.97 7.19 1.46
C MET A 148 8.96 7.88 2.39
N THR A 149 9.25 9.12 2.73
CA THR A 149 8.30 10.03 3.38
C THR A 149 7.32 10.59 2.36
N PRO A 150 6.16 11.16 2.81
CA PRO A 150 5.26 11.89 1.93
C PRO A 150 5.95 13.01 1.12
N SER A 151 6.90 13.72 1.73
CA SER A 151 7.65 14.78 1.03
C SER A 151 8.65 14.24 0.02
N GLU A 152 9.37 13.15 0.35
CA GLU A 152 10.27 12.48 -0.61
C GLU A 152 9.48 11.98 -1.83
N VAL A 153 8.29 11.36 -1.62
CA VAL A 153 7.42 10.92 -2.73
C VAL A 153 6.93 12.11 -3.55
N GLY A 154 6.48 13.19 -2.90
CA GLY A 154 6.03 14.40 -3.59
C GLY A 154 7.14 15.02 -4.46
N GLN A 155 8.37 15.05 -3.94
CA GLN A 155 9.53 15.56 -4.68
C GLN A 155 9.89 14.67 -5.88
N VAL A 156 9.90 13.34 -5.71
CA VAL A 156 10.15 12.40 -6.81
C VAL A 156 9.10 12.54 -7.92
N ILE A 157 7.83 12.69 -7.56
CA ILE A 157 6.77 12.93 -8.55
C ILE A 157 6.99 14.25 -9.28
N TYR A 158 7.36 15.32 -8.55
CA TYR A 158 7.68 16.62 -9.16
C TYR A 158 8.81 16.54 -10.16
N GLU A 159 9.92 15.87 -9.82
CA GLU A 159 11.07 15.68 -10.71
C GLU A 159 10.67 14.92 -11.98
N LYS A 160 9.84 13.88 -11.87
CA LYS A 160 9.35 13.11 -13.02
C LYS A 160 8.39 13.92 -13.89
N MET A 161 7.47 14.68 -13.31
CA MET A 161 6.52 15.52 -14.06
C MET A 161 7.21 16.69 -14.77
N THR A 162 8.33 17.18 -14.24
CA THR A 162 9.08 18.31 -14.79
C THR A 162 10.29 17.89 -15.63
N ALA A 163 10.55 16.58 -15.78
CA ALA A 163 11.69 16.07 -16.55
C ALA A 163 11.68 16.54 -18.02
N HIS A 164 10.50 16.79 -18.58
CA HIS A 164 10.28 17.36 -19.89
C HIS A 164 9.06 18.30 -19.84
N GLY A 165 8.96 19.24 -20.80
CA GLY A 165 7.89 20.24 -20.81
C GLY A 165 6.49 19.71 -21.15
N ASP A 166 6.35 18.44 -21.53
CA ASP A 166 5.09 17.81 -21.97
C ASP A 166 4.83 16.46 -21.32
N VAL A 167 5.31 16.24 -20.09
CA VAL A 167 5.05 15.00 -19.37
C VAL A 167 3.61 14.98 -18.84
N VAL A 168 2.99 13.82 -18.94
CA VAL A 168 1.69 13.49 -18.32
C VAL A 168 1.82 12.28 -17.41
N GLY A 169 1.07 12.28 -16.32
CA GLY A 169 0.94 11.14 -15.42
C GLY A 169 -0.26 10.27 -15.82
N VAL A 170 -0.07 8.96 -15.97
CA VAL A 170 -1.14 7.99 -16.24
C VAL A 170 -1.31 7.12 -15.00
N LEU A 171 -2.46 7.26 -14.34
CA LEU A 171 -2.79 6.60 -13.08
C LEU A 171 -3.42 5.24 -13.40
N LEU A 172 -2.66 4.19 -13.16
CA LEU A 172 -3.06 2.82 -13.46
C LEU A 172 -3.21 2.01 -12.17
N ASP A 173 -4.38 1.41 -12.00
CA ASP A 173 -4.66 0.46 -10.91
C ASP A 173 -4.88 -0.95 -11.48
N ALA A 174 -4.29 -1.94 -10.83
CA ALA A 174 -4.51 -3.35 -11.15
C ALA A 174 -5.60 -3.92 -10.26
N LYS A 175 -6.78 -4.15 -10.83
CA LYS A 175 -7.93 -4.69 -10.11
C LYS A 175 -7.58 -5.97 -9.37
N ARG A 176 -7.64 -5.92 -8.01
CA ARG A 176 -7.36 -7.08 -7.16
C ARG A 176 -6.02 -7.76 -7.51
N PHE A 177 -4.94 -7.02 -7.55
CA PHE A 177 -3.62 -7.44 -8.00
C PHE A 177 -3.20 -8.82 -7.48
N ASP A 178 -3.29 -9.05 -6.16
CA ASP A 178 -2.89 -10.31 -5.52
C ASP A 178 -3.59 -11.53 -6.14
N GLN A 179 -4.86 -11.39 -6.51
CA GLN A 179 -5.66 -12.45 -7.14
C GLN A 179 -5.20 -12.74 -8.58
N HIS A 180 -4.77 -11.69 -9.32
CA HIS A 180 -4.29 -11.80 -10.69
C HIS A 180 -2.84 -12.27 -10.81
N CYS A 181 -2.08 -12.37 -9.69
CA CYS A 181 -0.76 -12.97 -9.69
C CYS A 181 -0.83 -14.48 -10.03
N SER A 182 -0.97 -14.77 -11.31
CA SER A 182 -1.04 -16.15 -11.82
C SER A 182 0.21 -16.96 -11.48
N ARG A 183 0.15 -18.27 -11.60
CA ARG A 183 1.32 -19.12 -11.40
C ARG A 183 2.52 -18.72 -12.27
N PRO A 184 2.41 -18.45 -13.59
CA PRO A 184 3.52 -17.93 -14.38
C PRO A 184 4.08 -16.59 -13.90
N ALA A 185 3.23 -15.67 -13.42
CA ALA A 185 3.67 -14.40 -12.83
C ALA A 185 4.52 -14.63 -11.57
N LEU A 186 4.09 -15.54 -10.67
CA LEU A 186 4.86 -15.90 -9.47
C LEU A 186 6.16 -16.62 -9.84
N GLU A 187 6.15 -17.52 -10.82
CA GLU A 187 7.36 -18.20 -11.31
C GLU A 187 8.37 -17.20 -11.90
N PHE A 188 7.89 -16.16 -12.58
CA PHE A 188 8.73 -15.05 -13.04
C PHE A 188 9.36 -14.31 -11.84
N GLU A 189 8.56 -13.84 -10.89
CA GLU A 189 9.05 -13.16 -9.69
C GLU A 189 10.07 -14.03 -8.94
N HIS A 190 9.78 -15.32 -8.78
CA HIS A 190 10.69 -16.26 -8.13
C HIS A 190 12.05 -16.39 -8.84
N ARG A 191 12.06 -16.34 -10.17
CA ARG A 191 13.33 -16.29 -10.92
C ARG A 191 14.12 -15.03 -10.59
N CYS A 192 13.45 -13.87 -10.48
CA CYS A 192 14.11 -12.61 -10.06
C CYS A 192 14.68 -12.71 -8.65
N TRP A 193 13.94 -13.26 -7.67
CA TRP A 193 14.45 -13.44 -6.31
C TRP A 193 15.60 -14.44 -6.21
N LYS A 194 15.63 -15.46 -7.03
CA LYS A 194 16.70 -16.46 -7.04
C LYS A 194 17.98 -15.96 -7.68
N ALA A 195 17.87 -15.13 -8.69
CA ALA A 195 18.98 -14.70 -9.51
C ALA A 195 20.20 -14.16 -8.73
N PRO A 196 20.04 -13.29 -7.70
CA PRO A 196 21.15 -12.80 -6.88
C PRO A 196 21.89 -13.87 -6.07
N PHE A 197 21.22 -14.99 -5.74
CA PHE A 197 21.78 -16.04 -4.87
C PHE A 197 22.42 -17.20 -5.62
N GLY A 198 22.29 -17.24 -6.95
CA GLY A 198 22.71 -18.39 -7.73
C GLY A 198 21.93 -19.67 -7.37
N ARG A 199 22.64 -20.80 -7.30
CA ARG A 199 21.99 -22.09 -6.97
C ARG A 199 21.77 -22.22 -5.47
N SER A 200 20.51 -22.14 -5.02
CA SER A 200 20.11 -22.38 -3.63
C SER A 200 18.91 -23.32 -3.55
N ARG A 201 19.16 -24.62 -3.26
CA ARG A 201 18.10 -25.63 -3.10
C ARG A 201 17.05 -25.21 -2.05
N GLN A 202 17.48 -24.55 -0.98
CA GLN A 202 16.57 -24.12 0.09
C GLN A 202 15.65 -22.99 -0.40
N LEU A 203 16.17 -21.98 -1.09
CA LEU A 203 15.35 -20.90 -1.63
C LEU A 203 14.39 -21.41 -2.70
N ASP A 204 14.87 -22.30 -3.61
CA ASP A 204 14.01 -22.94 -4.60
C ASP A 204 12.83 -23.67 -3.96
N TRP A 205 13.11 -24.45 -2.92
CA TRP A 205 12.05 -25.18 -2.20
C TRP A 205 11.06 -24.23 -1.53
N LEU A 206 11.56 -23.19 -0.83
CA LEU A 206 10.70 -22.21 -0.15
C LEU A 206 9.78 -21.50 -1.15
N LEU A 207 10.31 -20.96 -2.23
CA LEU A 207 9.51 -20.24 -3.23
C LEU A 207 8.50 -21.19 -3.93
N LYS A 208 8.89 -22.45 -4.21
CA LYS A 208 7.98 -23.43 -4.81
C LYS A 208 6.71 -23.68 -3.97
N GLN A 209 6.79 -23.53 -2.63
CA GLN A 209 5.60 -23.66 -1.75
C GLN A 209 4.56 -22.55 -1.99
N GLN A 210 4.91 -21.46 -2.65
CA GLN A 210 3.98 -20.35 -2.95
C GLN A 210 3.19 -20.57 -4.25
N LEU A 211 3.61 -21.51 -5.09
CA LEU A 211 2.96 -21.79 -6.38
C LEU A 211 1.67 -22.63 -6.25
N SER A 212 1.57 -23.43 -5.19
CA SER A 212 0.41 -24.26 -4.89
C SER A 212 0.12 -24.19 -3.40
N ASN A 213 -0.96 -23.50 -3.05
CA ASN A 213 -1.27 -23.19 -1.67
C ASN A 213 -2.31 -24.13 -1.09
N VAL A 214 -2.11 -24.56 0.14
CA VAL A 214 -3.10 -25.22 0.98
C VAL A 214 -3.47 -24.26 2.09
N ALA A 215 -4.75 -23.98 2.24
CA ALA A 215 -5.25 -23.08 3.26
C ALA A 215 -6.28 -23.80 4.16
N SER A 216 -6.27 -23.44 5.44
CA SER A 216 -7.26 -23.93 6.39
C SER A 216 -7.54 -22.86 7.44
N THR A 217 -8.83 -22.61 7.70
CA THR A 217 -9.30 -21.69 8.72
C THR A 217 -10.60 -22.21 9.33
N PHE A 218 -11.11 -21.53 10.36
CA PHE A 218 -12.42 -21.78 10.94
C PHE A 218 -13.34 -20.59 10.68
N VAL A 219 -14.56 -20.88 10.25
CA VAL A 219 -15.62 -19.89 10.03
C VAL A 219 -16.85 -20.40 10.77
N GLU A 220 -17.33 -19.62 11.76
CA GLU A 220 -18.51 -19.97 12.57
C GLU A 220 -18.45 -21.39 13.18
N GLY A 221 -17.26 -21.78 13.65
CA GLY A 221 -17.02 -23.09 14.25
C GLY A 221 -16.75 -24.23 13.26
N HIS A 222 -16.96 -24.01 11.97
CA HIS A 222 -16.70 -25.02 10.92
C HIS A 222 -15.31 -24.86 10.30
N LYS A 223 -14.63 -25.96 10.08
CA LYS A 223 -13.34 -25.99 9.39
C LYS A 223 -13.56 -25.77 7.89
N LEU A 224 -12.96 -24.70 7.37
CA LEU A 224 -12.90 -24.41 5.94
C LEU A 224 -11.50 -24.68 5.42
N SER A 225 -11.39 -25.43 4.34
CA SER A 225 -10.11 -25.71 3.67
C SER A 225 -10.25 -25.51 2.16
N TYR A 226 -9.22 -24.93 1.54
CA TYR A 226 -9.17 -24.75 0.10
C TYR A 226 -7.74 -24.89 -0.45
N ARG A 227 -7.64 -25.00 -1.76
CA ARG A 227 -6.37 -25.03 -2.49
C ARG A 227 -6.40 -24.02 -3.64
N THR A 228 -5.25 -23.38 -3.91
CA THR A 228 -5.08 -22.52 -5.08
C THR A 228 -3.83 -22.90 -5.85
N SER A 229 -3.86 -22.68 -7.16
CA SER A 229 -2.68 -22.69 -8.02
C SER A 229 -2.42 -21.25 -8.47
N GLY A 230 -1.29 -20.70 -8.08
CA GLY A 230 -1.06 -19.26 -8.19
C GLY A 230 -1.83 -18.46 -7.13
N GLY A 231 -2.00 -17.17 -7.37
CA GLY A 231 -2.55 -16.19 -6.42
C GLY A 231 -1.51 -15.77 -5.37
N ARG A 232 -1.30 -14.46 -5.24
CA ARG A 232 -0.45 -13.89 -4.18
C ARG A 232 -1.13 -14.08 -2.83
N ALA A 233 -0.48 -14.74 -1.90
CA ALA A 233 -0.94 -14.73 -0.52
C ALA A 233 -0.55 -13.39 0.15
N SER A 234 -1.56 -12.56 0.48
CA SER A 234 -1.39 -11.28 1.18
C SER A 234 -0.91 -11.49 2.61
N GLY A 235 0.33 -11.82 2.81
CA GLY A 235 0.95 -12.17 4.11
C GLY A 235 2.24 -12.95 3.92
N ASP A 236 2.59 -13.26 2.67
CA ASP A 236 3.90 -13.77 2.31
C ASP A 236 4.98 -12.73 2.56
N MET A 237 6.17 -13.17 2.90
CA MET A 237 7.30 -12.30 3.23
C MET A 237 7.73 -11.42 2.05
N ASN A 238 7.51 -11.87 0.83
CA ASN A 238 7.85 -11.20 -0.42
C ASN A 238 6.67 -10.45 -1.07
N THR A 239 5.50 -10.36 -0.44
CA THR A 239 4.32 -9.72 -1.06
C THR A 239 4.61 -8.28 -1.50
N GLY A 240 5.15 -7.47 -0.62
CA GLY A 240 5.35 -6.05 -0.91
C GLY A 240 6.33 -5.80 -2.05
N GLU A 241 7.54 -6.27 -1.91
CA GLU A 241 8.61 -6.08 -2.89
C GLU A 241 8.41 -6.94 -4.13
N GLY A 242 7.79 -8.12 -4.00
CA GLY A 242 7.43 -8.99 -5.13
C GLY A 242 6.37 -8.36 -6.02
N ASN A 243 5.37 -7.68 -5.44
CA ASN A 243 4.41 -6.89 -6.21
C ASN A 243 5.12 -5.75 -6.97
N CYS A 244 6.09 -5.05 -6.34
CA CYS A 244 6.90 -4.06 -7.05
C CYS A 244 7.67 -4.66 -8.22
N ILE A 245 8.31 -5.82 -8.05
CA ILE A 245 9.05 -6.50 -9.14
C ILE A 245 8.10 -6.81 -10.30
N ILE A 246 6.95 -7.42 -10.03
CA ILE A 246 5.96 -7.77 -11.07
C ILE A 246 5.48 -6.51 -11.77
N THR A 247 4.98 -5.50 -11.03
CA THR A 247 4.41 -4.27 -11.59
C THR A 247 5.45 -3.50 -12.40
N CYS A 248 6.63 -3.24 -11.83
CA CYS A 248 7.65 -2.44 -12.50
C CYS A 248 8.18 -3.13 -13.76
N CYS A 249 8.39 -4.45 -13.72
CA CYS A 249 8.81 -5.18 -14.92
C CYS A 249 7.73 -5.22 -16.01
N MET A 250 6.44 -5.35 -15.63
CA MET A 250 5.32 -5.27 -16.57
C MET A 250 5.25 -3.88 -17.21
N MET A 251 5.31 -2.81 -16.40
CA MET A 251 5.27 -1.43 -16.90
C MET A 251 6.44 -1.12 -17.84
N HIS A 252 7.66 -1.47 -17.42
CA HIS A 252 8.84 -1.30 -18.26
C HIS A 252 8.69 -2.06 -19.59
N ARG A 253 8.28 -3.33 -19.55
CA ARG A 253 8.10 -4.13 -20.76
C ARG A 253 7.01 -3.59 -21.66
N PHE A 254 5.91 -3.14 -21.12
CA PHE A 254 4.85 -2.46 -21.86
C PHE A 254 5.40 -1.23 -22.59
N CYS A 255 6.08 -0.33 -21.90
CA CYS A 255 6.62 0.88 -22.48
C CYS A 255 7.63 0.60 -23.62
N VAL A 256 8.52 -0.38 -23.41
CA VAL A 256 9.50 -0.81 -24.42
C VAL A 256 8.80 -1.40 -25.66
N GLU A 257 7.80 -2.28 -25.48
CA GLU A 257 7.05 -2.87 -26.59
C GLU A 257 6.20 -1.84 -27.35
N GLN A 258 5.71 -0.82 -26.63
CA GLN A 258 5.02 0.29 -27.29
C GLN A 258 5.99 1.26 -27.97
N GLY A 259 7.29 1.19 -27.70
CA GLY A 259 8.27 2.11 -28.27
C GLY A 259 8.02 3.56 -27.85
N PHE A 260 7.72 3.81 -26.56
CA PHE A 260 7.55 5.15 -26.05
C PHE A 260 8.89 5.90 -26.08
N HIS A 261 8.85 7.18 -26.41
CA HIS A 261 10.05 8.00 -26.56
C HIS A 261 10.77 8.27 -25.24
N TRP A 262 9.98 8.42 -24.18
CA TRP A 262 10.45 8.56 -22.81
C TRP A 262 9.35 8.09 -21.86
N PHE A 263 9.75 7.42 -20.80
CA PHE A 263 8.83 6.98 -19.74
C PHE A 263 9.56 6.86 -18.42
N ASP A 264 8.83 7.06 -17.34
CA ASP A 264 9.28 6.85 -15.97
C ASP A 264 8.12 6.33 -15.13
N LEU A 265 8.38 5.90 -13.90
CA LEU A 265 7.38 5.25 -13.03
C LEU A 265 7.59 5.64 -11.57
N ILE A 266 6.49 5.79 -10.82
CA ILE A 266 6.51 5.65 -9.37
C ILE A 266 5.61 4.49 -8.97
N ASN A 267 6.06 3.66 -8.01
CA ASN A 267 5.37 2.41 -7.64
C ASN A 267 5.43 2.12 -6.14
N ASN A 268 4.36 1.55 -5.61
CA ASN A 268 4.32 1.03 -4.24
C ASN A 268 3.56 -0.31 -4.16
N GLY A 269 4.03 -1.31 -4.90
CA GLY A 269 3.37 -2.60 -5.02
C GLY A 269 2.44 -2.64 -6.23
N ASP A 270 1.13 -2.69 -6.01
CA ASP A 270 0.08 -2.59 -7.02
C ASP A 270 -0.21 -1.15 -7.47
N ASP A 271 -0.11 -0.19 -6.56
CA ASP A 271 -0.27 1.23 -6.90
C ASP A 271 0.88 1.75 -7.76
N CYS A 272 0.58 2.43 -8.88
CA CYS A 272 1.60 3.07 -9.71
C CYS A 272 1.06 4.27 -10.51
N VAL A 273 1.99 5.19 -10.83
CA VAL A 273 1.78 6.25 -11.82
C VAL A 273 2.86 6.14 -12.89
N LEU A 274 2.43 5.97 -14.12
CA LEU A 274 3.30 5.94 -15.30
C LEU A 274 3.42 7.37 -15.85
N PHE A 275 4.64 7.85 -16.03
CA PHE A 275 4.93 9.16 -16.63
C PHE A 275 5.36 8.97 -18.09
N LEU A 276 4.75 9.72 -18.99
CA LEU A 276 4.97 9.64 -20.45
C LEU A 276 5.08 11.04 -21.05
N ARG A 277 5.68 11.13 -22.23
CA ARG A 277 5.49 12.29 -23.10
C ARG A 277 4.05 12.33 -23.60
N LYS A 278 3.44 13.51 -23.67
CA LYS A 278 2.05 13.69 -24.12
C LYS A 278 1.77 13.09 -25.49
N GLY A 279 2.78 13.07 -26.38
CA GLY A 279 2.68 12.46 -27.69
C GLY A 279 2.46 10.93 -27.68
N ASP A 280 2.89 10.25 -26.63
CA ASP A 280 2.72 8.79 -26.46
C ASP A 280 1.41 8.39 -25.77
N LEU A 281 0.69 9.36 -25.16
CA LEU A 281 -0.51 9.13 -24.35
C LEU A 281 -1.60 8.37 -25.13
N ALA A 282 -1.94 8.81 -26.33
CA ALA A 282 -2.99 8.18 -27.14
C ALA A 282 -2.69 6.71 -27.45
N LYS A 283 -1.42 6.38 -27.66
CA LYS A 283 -0.97 5.00 -27.89
C LYS A 283 -1.04 4.18 -26.60
N CYS A 284 -0.65 4.76 -25.47
CA CYS A 284 -0.78 4.13 -24.17
C CYS A 284 -2.23 3.78 -23.86
N LEU A 285 -3.15 4.75 -23.93
CA LEU A 285 -4.57 4.58 -23.62
C LEU A 285 -5.28 3.56 -24.52
N ARG A 286 -4.86 3.43 -25.77
CA ARG A 286 -5.43 2.47 -26.72
C ARG A 286 -5.02 1.03 -26.40
N ASN A 287 -3.80 0.81 -25.92
CA ASN A 287 -3.18 -0.52 -25.92
C ASN A 287 -3.06 -1.15 -24.51
N TYR A 288 -3.13 -0.36 -23.42
CA TYR A 288 -2.78 -0.87 -22.08
C TYR A 288 -3.68 -2.03 -21.65
N LYS A 289 -5.01 -1.93 -21.79
CA LYS A 289 -5.96 -2.95 -21.30
C LYS A 289 -5.65 -4.32 -21.89
N ASP A 290 -5.59 -4.39 -23.23
CA ASP A 290 -5.39 -5.65 -23.94
C ASP A 290 -3.99 -6.22 -23.68
N TRP A 291 -2.99 -5.35 -23.61
CA TRP A 291 -1.63 -5.79 -23.35
C TRP A 291 -1.48 -6.44 -21.97
N PHE A 292 -1.96 -5.81 -20.90
CA PHE A 292 -1.88 -6.37 -19.55
C PHE A 292 -2.78 -7.59 -19.38
N LEU A 293 -3.91 -7.65 -20.10
CA LEU A 293 -4.78 -8.81 -20.09
C LEU A 293 -4.08 -10.05 -20.69
N THR A 294 -3.16 -9.89 -21.65
CA THR A 294 -2.32 -11.01 -22.12
C THR A 294 -1.49 -11.66 -21.03
N LEU A 295 -1.20 -10.92 -19.95
CA LEU A 295 -0.48 -11.38 -18.77
C LEU A 295 -1.40 -11.83 -17.63
N GLY A 296 -2.73 -11.76 -17.84
CA GLY A 296 -3.74 -12.10 -16.85
C GLY A 296 -4.11 -10.96 -15.90
N PHE A 297 -3.68 -9.71 -16.14
CA PHE A 297 -3.99 -8.56 -15.30
C PHE A 297 -5.04 -7.66 -15.92
N GLN A 298 -6.05 -7.32 -15.14
CA GLN A 298 -7.04 -6.31 -15.51
C GLN A 298 -6.58 -4.95 -14.99
N MET A 299 -6.17 -4.06 -15.90
CA MET A 299 -5.75 -2.71 -15.57
C MET A 299 -6.87 -1.71 -15.86
N GLU A 300 -7.07 -0.79 -14.94
CA GLU A 300 -8.04 0.30 -15.05
C GLU A 300 -7.31 1.65 -14.92
N LEU A 301 -7.82 2.69 -15.60
CA LEU A 301 -7.43 4.07 -15.32
C LEU A 301 -8.15 4.50 -14.04
N GLU A 302 -7.42 5.05 -13.09
CA GLU A 302 -8.01 5.56 -11.86
C GLU A 302 -8.78 6.86 -12.16
N ALA A 303 -10.09 6.79 -12.23
CA ALA A 303 -10.95 7.95 -12.39
C ALA A 303 -11.31 8.54 -11.03
N THR A 304 -10.95 9.81 -10.80
CA THR A 304 -11.36 10.56 -9.61
C THR A 304 -11.94 11.91 -10.05
N SER A 305 -12.62 12.62 -9.13
CA SER A 305 -13.09 13.99 -9.39
C SER A 305 -11.94 14.98 -9.66
N VAL A 306 -10.73 14.64 -9.22
CA VAL A 306 -9.52 15.47 -9.34
C VAL A 306 -8.75 15.14 -10.61
N CYS A 307 -8.79 13.89 -11.05
CA CYS A 307 -8.14 13.43 -12.27
C CYS A 307 -9.14 12.61 -13.10
N PRO A 308 -10.08 13.25 -13.78
CA PRO A 308 -11.01 12.57 -14.68
C PRO A 308 -10.24 11.78 -15.74
N LEU A 309 -10.66 10.56 -16.01
CA LEU A 309 -10.04 9.67 -16.99
C LEU A 309 -8.66 9.08 -16.59
N GLY A 310 -8.19 9.31 -15.35
CA GLY A 310 -6.92 8.75 -14.88
C GLY A 310 -5.67 9.29 -15.58
N VAL A 311 -5.73 10.50 -16.15
CA VAL A 311 -4.61 11.20 -16.78
C VAL A 311 -4.39 12.54 -16.10
N ALA A 312 -3.19 12.77 -15.57
CA ALA A 312 -2.81 13.99 -14.86
C ALA A 312 -1.83 14.82 -15.70
N GLU A 313 -2.17 16.07 -15.95
CA GLU A 313 -1.30 17.08 -16.55
C GLU A 313 -0.74 18.05 -15.50
N LEU A 314 -1.38 18.16 -14.33
CA LEU A 314 -0.93 18.96 -13.19
C LEU A 314 -0.47 18.04 -12.06
N MET A 315 0.47 18.53 -11.26
CA MET A 315 0.99 17.83 -10.10
C MET A 315 -0.12 17.37 -9.15
N GLU A 316 -1.01 18.27 -8.80
CA GLU A 316 -2.10 18.07 -7.85
C GLU A 316 -3.12 17.04 -8.32
N HIS A 317 -3.22 16.80 -9.63
CA HIS A 317 -4.11 15.80 -10.21
C HIS A 317 -3.57 14.38 -10.12
N ILE A 318 -2.30 14.20 -9.75
CA ILE A 318 -1.74 12.86 -9.53
C ILE A 318 -2.37 12.26 -8.27
N ARG A 319 -2.80 11.00 -8.39
CA ARG A 319 -3.23 10.20 -7.26
C ARG A 319 -2.33 8.97 -7.13
N PHE A 320 -1.67 8.86 -5.98
CA PHE A 320 -0.78 7.75 -5.69
C PHE A 320 -0.92 7.34 -4.22
N CYS A 321 -1.20 6.06 -3.97
CA CYS A 321 -1.45 5.53 -2.63
C CYS A 321 -2.54 6.30 -1.86
N GLN A 322 -3.62 6.71 -2.54
CA GLN A 322 -4.73 7.53 -2.01
C GLN A 322 -4.28 8.92 -1.50
N CYS A 323 -3.19 9.43 -2.01
CA CYS A 323 -2.67 10.76 -1.72
C CYS A 323 -2.48 11.56 -3.01
N SER A 324 -2.58 12.89 -2.91
CA SER A 324 -2.22 13.81 -4.00
C SER A 324 -1.11 14.76 -3.57
N PRO A 325 -0.22 15.19 -4.48
CA PRO A 325 0.79 16.19 -4.17
C PRO A 325 0.15 17.55 -3.86
N VAL A 326 0.66 18.21 -2.84
CA VAL A 326 0.31 19.59 -2.48
C VAL A 326 1.60 20.39 -2.32
N SER A 327 1.63 21.58 -2.93
CA SER A 327 2.75 22.51 -2.83
C SER A 327 2.77 23.20 -1.47
N THR A 328 3.92 23.22 -0.82
CA THR A 328 4.14 23.86 0.48
C THR A 328 5.38 24.76 0.42
N PRO A 329 5.61 25.67 1.39
CA PRO A 329 6.81 26.50 1.41
C PRO A 329 8.14 25.73 1.39
N VAL A 330 8.11 24.45 1.77
CA VAL A 330 9.29 23.56 1.82
C VAL A 330 9.31 22.50 0.71
N GLY A 331 8.50 22.66 -0.31
CA GLY A 331 8.40 21.74 -1.46
C GLY A 331 7.10 20.95 -1.50
N TRP A 332 7.05 19.95 -2.36
CA TRP A 332 5.88 19.11 -2.56
C TRP A 332 5.77 18.03 -1.50
N THR A 333 4.55 17.77 -1.04
CA THR A 333 4.27 16.68 -0.11
C THR A 333 2.99 15.93 -0.50
N MET A 334 2.97 14.62 -0.28
CA MET A 334 1.78 13.81 -0.53
C MET A 334 0.78 13.99 0.61
N VAL A 335 -0.44 14.40 0.28
CA VAL A 335 -1.53 14.64 1.21
C VAL A 335 -2.66 13.65 0.92
N ARG A 336 -3.18 13.02 1.96
CA ARG A 336 -4.32 12.09 1.86
C ARG A 336 -5.59 12.83 1.49
N GLU A 337 -6.54 12.13 0.88
CA GLU A 337 -7.88 12.70 0.67
C GLU A 337 -8.47 13.13 2.02
N PRO A 338 -8.86 14.43 2.20
CA PRO A 338 -9.08 15.00 3.53
C PRO A 338 -10.30 14.42 4.24
N ILE A 339 -11.43 14.22 3.56
CA ILE A 339 -12.68 13.75 4.18
C ILE A 339 -12.47 12.35 4.75
N ASN A 340 -12.03 11.42 3.93
CA ASN A 340 -11.79 10.03 4.33
C ASN A 340 -10.66 9.89 5.36
N ALA A 341 -9.61 10.71 5.23
CA ALA A 341 -8.49 10.66 6.16
C ALA A 341 -8.90 11.16 7.55
N CYS A 342 -9.58 12.30 7.64
CA CYS A 342 -10.06 12.85 8.91
C CYS A 342 -11.07 11.91 9.57
N ALA A 343 -12.03 11.36 8.80
CA ALA A 343 -12.98 10.36 9.30
C ALA A 343 -12.29 9.11 9.85
N LYS A 344 -11.32 8.55 9.12
CA LYS A 344 -10.57 7.38 9.59
C LYS A 344 -9.69 7.66 10.79
N ASP A 345 -9.13 8.86 10.89
CA ASP A 345 -8.26 9.24 11.99
C ASP A 345 -9.04 9.58 13.27
N SER A 346 -10.33 9.90 13.17
CA SER A 346 -11.23 10.08 14.33
C SER A 346 -11.79 8.76 14.88
N MET A 347 -11.65 7.64 14.16
CA MET A 347 -12.17 6.33 14.58
C MET A 347 -11.11 5.54 15.35
N CYS A 348 -11.36 5.20 16.61
CA CYS A 348 -10.52 4.34 17.43
C CYS A 348 -11.00 2.88 17.36
N LEU A 349 -10.10 1.95 17.04
CA LEU A 349 -10.42 0.50 16.99
C LEU A 349 -9.88 -0.29 18.19
N GLY A 350 -8.95 0.28 18.95
CA GLY A 350 -8.18 -0.48 19.95
C GLY A 350 -8.45 -0.13 21.41
N GLU A 351 -9.11 1.01 21.69
CA GLU A 351 -9.33 1.47 23.06
C GLU A 351 -10.81 1.41 23.43
N SER A 352 -11.12 0.76 24.54
CA SER A 352 -12.49 0.54 25.01
C SER A 352 -12.89 1.43 26.20
N THR A 353 -11.96 2.23 26.75
CA THR A 353 -12.19 3.12 27.88
C THR A 353 -12.10 4.58 27.47
N SER A 354 -12.87 5.47 28.14
CA SER A 354 -12.81 6.93 27.90
C SER A 354 -11.41 7.48 28.09
N GLN A 355 -10.68 7.03 29.10
CA GLN A 355 -9.31 7.47 29.36
C GLN A 355 -8.34 6.96 28.26
N GLY A 356 -8.48 5.73 27.80
CA GLY A 356 -7.69 5.16 26.70
C GLY A 356 -7.94 5.91 25.41
N HIS A 357 -9.19 6.20 25.12
CA HIS A 357 -9.61 6.98 23.95
C HIS A 357 -9.05 8.42 23.99
N SER A 358 -9.14 9.11 25.13
CA SER A 358 -8.59 10.47 25.31
C SER A 358 -7.06 10.51 25.05
N LYS A 359 -6.32 9.49 25.51
CA LYS A 359 -4.88 9.36 25.21
C LYS A 359 -4.61 9.05 23.75
N TRP A 360 -5.46 8.22 23.16
CA TRP A 360 -5.35 7.84 21.74
C TRP A 360 -5.57 9.05 20.82
N ILE A 361 -6.63 9.84 21.03
CA ILE A 361 -6.95 10.99 20.18
C ILE A 361 -5.85 12.07 20.27
N HIS A 362 -5.30 12.32 21.46
CA HIS A 362 -4.15 13.20 21.64
C HIS A 362 -2.94 12.70 20.84
N ALA A 363 -2.63 11.39 20.89
CA ALA A 363 -1.51 10.80 20.17
C ALA A 363 -1.70 10.87 18.64
N VAL A 364 -2.94 10.68 18.14
CA VAL A 364 -3.31 10.88 16.73
C VAL A 364 -3.06 12.32 16.31
N GLY A 365 -3.58 13.29 17.08
CA GLY A 365 -3.40 14.70 16.80
C GLY A 365 -1.93 15.12 16.76
N MET A 366 -1.12 14.71 17.73
CA MET A 366 0.32 14.98 17.77
C MET A 366 1.07 14.39 16.57
N CYS A 367 0.72 13.17 16.19
CA CYS A 367 1.31 12.50 15.04
C CYS A 367 0.89 13.18 13.72
N GLY A 368 -0.38 13.55 13.61
CA GLY A 368 -0.92 14.27 12.45
C GLY A 368 -0.27 15.64 12.27
N LEU A 369 -0.13 16.42 13.34
CA LEU A 369 0.55 17.72 13.29
C LEU A 369 2.02 17.61 12.91
N SER A 370 2.71 16.58 13.36
CA SER A 370 4.10 16.35 12.95
C SER A 370 4.27 16.13 11.43
N LEU A 371 3.20 15.83 10.72
CA LEU A 371 3.19 15.58 9.27
C LEU A 371 2.52 16.70 8.46
N TYR A 372 1.43 17.29 8.99
CA TYR A 372 0.49 18.10 8.22
C TYR A 372 0.15 19.44 8.91
N ALA A 373 1.05 19.98 9.73
CA ALA A 373 0.82 21.26 10.41
C ALA A 373 0.63 22.46 9.44
N ASP A 374 1.18 22.36 8.23
CA ASP A 374 1.11 23.36 7.16
C ASP A 374 0.04 23.04 6.10
N ILE A 375 -0.78 22.03 6.29
CA ILE A 375 -1.79 21.58 5.33
C ILE A 375 -3.20 22.02 5.79
N PRO A 376 -3.99 22.68 4.92
CA PRO A 376 -5.35 23.10 5.22
C PRO A 376 -6.22 21.97 5.77
N ILE A 377 -7.17 22.30 6.61
CA ILE A 377 -8.10 21.39 7.28
C ILE A 377 -7.40 20.41 8.22
N PHE A 378 -6.35 19.71 7.77
CA PHE A 378 -5.60 18.75 8.60
C PHE A 378 -4.96 19.42 9.82
N CYS A 379 -4.37 20.62 9.65
CA CYS A 379 -3.77 21.35 10.76
C CYS A 379 -4.82 21.66 11.84
N ALA A 380 -6.01 22.11 11.47
CA ALA A 380 -7.09 22.42 12.40
C ALA A 380 -7.68 21.15 13.05
N THR A 381 -7.92 20.10 12.25
CA THR A 381 -8.42 18.81 12.73
C THR A 381 -7.50 18.23 13.81
N TYR A 382 -6.19 18.16 13.53
CA TYR A 382 -5.26 17.59 14.51
C TYR A 382 -5.02 18.48 15.73
N ARG A 383 -5.11 19.83 15.57
CA ARG A 383 -5.11 20.75 16.73
C ARG A 383 -6.34 20.51 17.61
N ALA A 384 -7.52 20.31 17.02
CA ALA A 384 -8.73 19.97 17.76
C ALA A 384 -8.57 18.65 18.54
N MET A 385 -8.00 17.61 17.90
CA MET A 385 -7.71 16.33 18.56
C MET A 385 -6.72 16.46 19.70
N VAL A 386 -5.67 17.29 19.58
CA VAL A 386 -4.72 17.56 20.68
C VAL A 386 -5.41 18.26 21.84
N ARG A 387 -6.27 19.27 21.58
CA ARG A 387 -7.01 19.97 22.63
C ARG A 387 -7.99 19.06 23.37
N SER A 388 -8.65 18.16 22.66
CA SER A 388 -9.67 17.25 23.21
C SER A 388 -9.08 16.05 23.96
N GLY A 389 -7.81 15.74 23.73
CA GLY A 389 -7.15 14.56 24.30
C GLY A 389 -6.24 14.87 25.49
N THR A 390 -5.80 13.82 26.15
CA THR A 390 -4.89 13.90 27.30
C THR A 390 -3.49 13.40 26.91
N PRO A 391 -2.42 14.15 27.20
CA PRO A 391 -1.04 13.70 27.00
C PRO A 391 -0.77 12.35 27.68
N SER A 392 0.02 11.48 27.07
CA SER A 392 0.35 10.17 27.62
C SER A 392 1.82 9.83 27.42
N ALA A 393 2.42 9.27 28.49
CA ALA A 393 3.75 8.67 28.45
C ALA A 393 3.78 7.27 27.78
N ILE A 394 2.61 6.66 27.50
CA ILE A 394 2.53 5.37 26.79
C ILE A 394 3.12 5.53 25.41
N SER A 395 3.94 4.56 24.96
CA SER A 395 4.59 4.65 23.66
C SER A 395 3.55 4.86 22.55
N LYS A 396 3.77 5.88 21.70
CA LYS A 396 2.91 6.20 20.56
C LYS A 396 2.64 4.97 19.70
N GLY A 397 3.61 4.04 19.59
CA GLY A 397 3.47 2.81 18.81
C GLY A 397 2.39 1.85 19.31
N ARG A 398 2.07 1.84 20.59
CA ARG A 398 0.97 1.04 21.16
C ARG A 398 -0.38 1.72 20.91
N LEU A 399 -0.46 3.02 21.14
CA LEU A 399 -1.68 3.80 20.97
C LEU A 399 -2.11 3.88 19.50
N LEU A 400 -1.16 4.00 18.57
CA LEU A 400 -1.42 4.21 17.14
C LEU A 400 -1.31 2.94 16.31
N SER A 401 -1.41 1.76 16.90
CA SER A 401 -1.25 0.48 16.20
C SER A 401 -2.31 0.24 15.11
N ASP A 402 -3.47 0.88 15.22
CA ASP A 402 -4.61 0.80 14.31
C ASP A 402 -4.61 1.90 13.23
N THR A 403 -3.66 2.84 13.28
CA THR A 403 -3.56 3.95 12.34
C THR A 403 -2.35 3.84 11.42
N GLY A 404 -2.47 4.33 10.19
CA GLY A 404 -1.34 4.48 9.25
C GLY A 404 -0.32 5.54 9.70
N LEU A 405 -0.74 6.48 10.55
CA LEU A 405 0.06 7.61 11.05
C LEU A 405 1.30 7.17 11.83
N MET A 406 1.26 6.03 12.52
CA MET A 406 2.42 5.55 13.27
C MET A 406 3.68 5.37 12.41
N ARG A 407 3.53 4.89 11.18
CA ARG A 407 4.66 4.70 10.26
C ARG A 407 5.15 6.04 9.72
N ALA A 408 4.23 6.90 9.32
CA ALA A 408 4.52 8.23 8.81
C ALA A 408 5.14 9.14 9.88
N GLY A 409 4.61 9.13 11.10
CA GLY A 409 5.09 9.97 12.20
C GLY A 409 6.49 9.62 12.75
N ARG A 410 7.08 8.48 12.33
CA ARG A 410 8.49 8.20 12.61
C ARG A 410 9.45 9.10 11.85
N LYS A 411 9.00 9.70 10.75
CA LYS A 411 9.74 10.63 9.90
C LYS A 411 8.98 11.97 9.88
N ALA A 412 8.84 12.58 11.06
CA ALA A 412 8.14 13.84 11.24
C ALA A 412 8.75 14.96 10.40
N ARG A 413 7.90 15.75 9.73
CA ARG A 413 8.30 16.98 9.02
C ARG A 413 8.54 18.13 10.00
N PHE A 414 7.77 18.19 11.08
CA PHE A 414 7.79 19.28 12.06
C PHE A 414 8.05 18.74 13.46
N SER A 415 9.11 19.26 14.10
CA SER A 415 9.38 19.07 15.53
C SER A 415 8.60 20.10 16.37
N ASP A 416 8.52 21.34 15.90
CA ASP A 416 7.71 22.43 16.46
C ASP A 416 6.60 22.81 15.45
N TRP A 417 5.43 22.21 15.63
CA TRP A 417 4.25 22.47 14.80
C TRP A 417 3.44 23.67 15.26
N ALA A 418 3.69 24.19 16.47
CA ALA A 418 2.88 25.27 17.05
C ALA A 418 3.01 26.59 16.26
N SER A 419 4.23 26.87 15.79
CA SER A 419 4.56 28.07 15.00
C SER A 419 4.26 27.94 13.50
N VAL A 420 3.82 26.75 13.04
CA VAL A 420 3.59 26.48 11.63
C VAL A 420 2.21 26.98 11.21
N GLY A 421 2.16 27.81 10.15
CA GLY A 421 0.95 28.29 9.50
C GLY A 421 0.76 27.71 8.11
N VAL A 422 -0.45 27.83 7.58
CA VAL A 422 -0.81 27.44 6.21
C VAL A 422 -0.58 28.63 5.28
N ALA A 423 0.28 28.46 4.28
CA ALA A 423 0.54 29.51 3.28
C ALA A 423 -0.58 29.58 2.23
N ASP A 424 -0.78 30.77 1.63
CA ASP A 424 -1.84 30.97 0.65
C ASP A 424 -1.70 30.10 -0.60
N HIS A 425 -0.46 29.93 -1.11
CA HIS A 425 -0.23 29.06 -2.25
C HIS A 425 -0.51 27.58 -1.92
N THR A 426 -0.29 27.16 -0.66
CA THR A 426 -0.66 25.80 -0.20
C THR A 426 -2.17 25.62 -0.21
N ARG A 427 -2.94 26.65 0.17
CA ARG A 427 -4.41 26.61 0.09
C ARG A 427 -4.90 26.47 -1.35
N VAL A 428 -4.28 27.17 -2.28
CA VAL A 428 -4.60 27.06 -3.71
C VAL A 428 -4.26 25.68 -4.25
N SER A 429 -3.05 25.18 -3.98
CA SER A 429 -2.63 23.82 -4.39
C SER A 429 -3.55 22.75 -3.78
N PHE A 430 -3.91 22.90 -2.51
CA PHE A 430 -4.88 22.00 -1.86
C PHE A 430 -6.27 22.06 -2.51
N ALA A 431 -6.72 23.25 -2.93
CA ALA A 431 -7.99 23.39 -3.64
C ALA A 431 -7.97 22.71 -5.02
N ILE A 432 -6.86 22.79 -5.74
CA ILE A 432 -6.66 22.08 -7.01
C ILE A 432 -6.68 20.56 -6.77
N ALA A 433 -5.97 20.08 -5.73
CA ALA A 433 -5.86 18.67 -5.41
C ALA A 433 -7.19 18.03 -5.00
N PHE A 434 -8.02 18.73 -4.23
CA PHE A 434 -9.18 18.13 -3.54
C PHE A 434 -10.53 18.82 -3.83
N GLY A 435 -10.54 19.85 -4.64
CA GLY A 435 -11.79 20.56 -5.01
C GLY A 435 -12.38 21.41 -3.87
N ILE A 436 -11.65 21.67 -2.78
CA ILE A 436 -12.12 22.41 -1.61
C ILE A 436 -11.58 23.85 -1.68
N ALA A 437 -12.43 24.81 -2.04
CA ALA A 437 -12.03 26.21 -2.21
C ALA A 437 -11.41 26.81 -0.93
N PRO A 438 -10.43 27.75 -1.04
CA PRO A 438 -9.77 28.35 0.13
C PRO A 438 -10.74 28.99 1.14
N SER A 439 -11.82 29.62 0.68
CA SER A 439 -12.87 30.16 1.57
C SER A 439 -13.57 29.10 2.39
N LEU A 440 -13.83 27.92 1.79
CA LEU A 440 -14.43 26.79 2.50
C LEU A 440 -13.43 26.15 3.47
N GLN A 441 -12.14 26.06 3.09
CA GLN A 441 -11.08 25.58 3.98
C GLN A 441 -11.04 26.42 5.28
N LEU A 442 -11.04 27.75 5.14
CA LEU A 442 -11.00 28.69 6.28
C LEU A 442 -12.23 28.54 7.18
N ARG A 443 -13.43 28.40 6.61
CA ARG A 443 -14.66 28.17 7.39
C ARG A 443 -14.60 26.87 8.19
N ILE A 444 -14.18 25.76 7.55
CA ILE A 444 -14.00 24.47 8.23
C ILE A 444 -12.97 24.60 9.37
N GLU A 445 -11.86 25.31 9.14
CA GLU A 445 -10.82 25.51 10.16
C GLU A 445 -11.32 26.36 11.32
N GLU A 446 -12.14 27.37 11.05
CA GLU A 446 -12.77 28.22 12.07
C GLU A 446 -13.72 27.38 12.96
N GLU A 447 -14.60 26.58 12.36
CA GLU A 447 -15.48 25.65 13.10
C GLU A 447 -14.67 24.65 13.95
N LEU A 448 -13.63 24.05 13.38
CA LEU A 448 -12.74 23.12 14.10
C LEU A 448 -11.95 23.81 15.22
N SER A 449 -11.74 25.13 15.18
CA SER A 449 -11.01 25.88 16.19
C SER A 449 -11.72 25.87 17.55
N THR A 450 -13.04 25.83 17.55
CA THR A 450 -13.91 25.80 18.73
C THR A 450 -14.46 24.43 19.08
N THR A 451 -14.38 23.47 18.11
CA THR A 451 -14.93 22.13 18.29
C THR A 451 -14.06 21.30 19.23
N SER A 452 -14.70 20.63 20.19
CA SER A 452 -14.13 19.54 20.96
C SER A 452 -14.41 18.23 20.20
N CYS A 453 -13.38 17.41 20.05
CA CYS A 453 -13.55 16.05 19.51
C CYS A 453 -14.02 15.12 20.63
N ASP A 454 -15.17 15.39 21.22
CA ASP A 454 -15.85 14.49 22.15
C ASP A 454 -16.39 13.32 21.33
N ALA A 455 -15.49 12.38 21.03
CA ALA A 455 -15.92 11.15 20.43
C ALA A 455 -16.79 10.41 21.45
N GLU A 456 -18.09 10.30 21.19
CA GLU A 456 -18.89 9.26 21.80
C GLU A 456 -18.16 7.95 21.57
N ILE A 457 -17.73 7.31 22.65
CA ILE A 457 -17.20 5.96 22.59
C ILE A 457 -18.35 5.13 22.08
N ALA A 458 -18.32 4.78 20.82
CA ALA A 458 -19.20 3.75 20.30
C ALA A 458 -18.88 2.50 21.10
N ASP A 459 -19.69 2.18 22.09
CA ASP A 459 -19.57 0.97 22.91
C ASP A 459 -19.88 -0.23 22.01
N PHE A 460 -18.88 -0.68 21.27
CA PHE A 460 -18.96 -1.83 20.38
C PHE A 460 -19.31 -3.13 21.11
N SER A 461 -19.14 -3.17 22.44
CA SER A 461 -19.44 -4.36 23.23
C SER A 461 -20.93 -4.60 23.39
N LYS A 462 -21.76 -3.57 23.24
CA LYS A 462 -23.22 -3.61 23.50
C LYS A 462 -24.09 -3.69 22.24
N ARG A 463 -23.55 -3.48 21.04
CA ARG A 463 -24.36 -3.50 19.80
C ARG A 463 -24.25 -4.83 19.07
N ARG A 464 -25.11 -5.79 19.41
CA ARG A 464 -25.48 -6.87 18.48
C ARG A 464 -26.33 -6.23 17.38
N GLY A 465 -25.80 -6.10 16.17
CA GLY A 465 -26.50 -5.49 15.02
C GLY A 465 -25.94 -4.15 14.55
N TRP A 466 -24.65 -3.89 14.78
CA TRP A 466 -23.98 -2.68 14.33
C TRP A 466 -23.99 -2.56 12.78
N SER A 467 -24.47 -1.41 12.26
CA SER A 467 -24.32 -0.99 10.86
C SER A 467 -23.25 0.11 10.78
N PRO A 468 -22.25 -0.02 9.92
CA PRO A 468 -21.19 0.99 9.76
C PRO A 468 -21.70 2.37 9.35
N SER A 469 -22.84 2.46 8.69
CA SER A 469 -23.49 3.72 8.29
C SER A 469 -23.88 4.62 9.48
N SER A 470 -24.01 4.07 10.69
CA SER A 470 -24.31 4.85 11.88
C SER A 470 -23.10 5.48 12.57
N ALA A 471 -21.87 5.08 12.21
CA ALA A 471 -20.64 5.63 12.79
C ALA A 471 -20.08 6.80 11.99
N VAL A 472 -20.41 6.92 10.71
CA VAL A 472 -19.97 8.02 9.85
C VAL A 472 -20.86 9.25 10.03
N GLY A 473 -22.11 9.07 10.46
CA GLY A 473 -23.08 10.15 10.65
C GLY A 473 -22.88 11.07 11.86
N SER A 474 -21.97 10.75 12.79
CA SER A 474 -21.78 11.55 14.01
C SER A 474 -20.57 12.48 13.99
N VAL A 475 -19.82 12.52 12.90
CA VAL A 475 -18.75 13.52 12.64
C VAL A 475 -19.18 14.47 11.50
N VAL A 476 -20.45 14.49 11.16
CA VAL A 476 -20.99 15.50 10.27
C VAL A 476 -21.16 16.77 11.08
N LEU A 477 -20.43 17.79 10.66
CA LEU A 477 -20.66 19.20 10.88
C LEU A 477 -22.15 19.49 11.16
N SER A 478 -22.55 19.56 12.43
CA SER A 478 -23.80 20.16 12.85
C SER A 478 -23.55 21.61 13.27
#